data_06a39b308542eda4beb699d22ede043d
#
_entry.id   06a39b308542eda4beb699d22ede043d
#
_cell.length_a   1.000
_cell.length_b   1.000
_cell.length_c   1.000
_cell.angle_alpha   90.00
_cell.angle_beta   90.00
_cell.angle_gamma   90.00
#
_symmetry.space_group_name_H-M   'P 1'
#
loop_
_entity.id
_entity.type
_entity.pdbx_description
1 polymer ?
#
loop_
_entity_poly.entity_id
_entity_poly.type
_entity_poly.pdbx_seq_one_letter_code
_entity_poly.pdbx_strand_id
1 'polypeptide(L)'
;MADNPNYPIGTAAVSWFYPAGTLHLRVYSTDGYNVTERCNDQGSPGWTTGQFKQPGSQVSATVWVASDGVHIRVYCTYQDKTTEWCNDPSTGWTQGSYTVD
;
A
#
# COMPACT_ATOMS: atom_id res chain seq x y z
N MET A 1 -12.40 -16.84 -15.39
CA MET A 1 -11.89 -16.85 -15.08
C MET A 1 -11.65 -17.55 -14.10
N ALA A 2 -12.34 -18.10 -13.86
CA ALA A 2 -12.28 -18.93 -12.75
C ALA A 2 -10.94 -19.43 -12.44
N ASP A 3 -10.21 -19.61 -13.34
CA ASP A 3 -8.88 -20.09 -13.13
C ASP A 3 -7.86 -19.00 -13.04
N ASN A 4 -8.31 -17.81 -12.79
CA ASN A 4 -7.40 -16.72 -12.49
C ASN A 4 -6.85 -16.90 -11.08
N PRO A 5 -5.57 -17.27 -10.92
CA PRO A 5 -5.00 -17.48 -9.59
C PRO A 5 -4.73 -16.18 -8.82
N ASN A 6 -4.98 -15.04 -9.43
CA ASN A 6 -4.63 -13.75 -8.86
C ASN A 6 -5.83 -13.01 -8.32
N TYR A 7 -6.84 -13.75 -7.85
CA TYR A 7 -7.97 -13.12 -7.17
C TYR A 7 -7.50 -12.42 -5.91
N PRO A 8 -8.00 -11.20 -5.65
CA PRO A 8 -7.74 -10.59 -4.35
C PRO A 8 -8.42 -11.41 -3.26
N ILE A 9 -7.67 -11.71 -2.23
CA ILE A 9 -8.19 -12.41 -1.05
C ILE A 9 -8.05 -11.56 0.21
N GLY A 10 -7.40 -10.43 0.13
CA GLY A 10 -7.28 -9.50 1.25
C GLY A 10 -7.00 -8.11 0.73
N THR A 11 -7.52 -7.11 1.43
CA THR A 11 -7.44 -5.73 0.97
C THR A 11 -7.28 -4.79 2.15
N ALA A 12 -6.44 -3.78 1.99
CA ALA A 12 -6.27 -2.69 2.93
C ALA A 12 -6.31 -1.38 2.15
N ALA A 13 -6.87 -0.34 2.74
CA ALA A 13 -6.99 0.94 2.06
C ALA A 13 -6.59 2.06 3.00
N VAL A 14 -6.02 3.12 2.43
CA VAL A 14 -5.71 4.34 3.14
C VAL A 14 -6.14 5.54 2.30
N SER A 15 -6.40 6.66 2.97
CA SER A 15 -6.75 7.89 2.29
C SER A 15 -6.18 9.06 3.09
N TRP A 16 -5.94 10.15 2.38
CA TRP A 16 -5.43 11.36 3.03
C TRP A 16 -5.73 12.56 2.17
N PHE A 17 -5.60 13.74 2.76
CA PHE A 17 -5.67 15.02 2.06
C PHE A 17 -4.30 15.67 2.12
N TYR A 18 -3.70 15.93 0.96
CA TYR A 18 -2.45 16.66 0.87
C TYR A 18 -2.15 17.04 -0.58
N PRO A 19 -1.92 18.30 -0.87
CA PRO A 19 -2.10 19.44 0.04
C PRO A 19 -3.56 19.59 0.45
N ALA A 20 -3.85 20.54 1.31
CA ALA A 20 -5.18 20.69 1.87
C ALA A 20 -6.26 20.65 0.78
N GLY A 21 -7.29 19.85 1.02
CA GLY A 21 -8.42 19.73 0.09
C GLY A 21 -8.21 18.77 -1.07
N THR A 22 -7.03 18.17 -1.21
CA THR A 22 -6.76 17.23 -2.31
C THR A 22 -6.77 15.81 -1.77
N LEU A 23 -7.74 15.02 -2.19
CA LEU A 23 -7.94 13.65 -1.70
C LEU A 23 -7.13 12.65 -2.51
N HIS A 24 -6.52 11.73 -1.80
CA HIS A 24 -5.79 10.61 -2.38
C HIS A 24 -6.21 9.31 -1.72
N LEU A 25 -6.35 8.26 -2.53
CA LEU A 25 -6.71 6.92 -2.08
C LEU A 25 -5.67 5.93 -2.56
N ARG A 26 -5.35 4.98 -1.69
CA ARG A 26 -4.49 3.85 -2.05
C ARG A 26 -5.15 2.58 -1.56
N VAL A 27 -5.20 1.58 -2.42
CA VAL A 27 -5.74 0.27 -2.08
C VAL A 27 -4.68 -0.78 -2.36
N TYR A 28 -4.36 -1.54 -1.33
CA TYR A 28 -3.37 -2.62 -1.37
C TYR A 28 -4.11 -3.94 -1.29
N SER A 29 -3.91 -4.80 -2.28
CA SER A 29 -4.61 -6.08 -2.34
C SER A 29 -3.60 -7.21 -2.52
N THR A 30 -3.88 -8.34 -1.89
CA THR A 30 -3.07 -9.53 -2.06
C THR A 30 -3.87 -10.63 -2.73
N ASP A 31 -3.22 -11.37 -3.63
CA ASP A 31 -3.78 -12.56 -4.26
C ASP A 31 -3.33 -13.84 -3.55
N GLY A 32 -2.74 -13.70 -2.36
CA GLY A 32 -2.19 -14.82 -1.61
C GLY A 32 -0.69 -14.94 -1.75
N TYR A 33 -0.10 -14.27 -2.73
CA TYR A 33 1.33 -14.33 -3.01
C TYR A 33 1.98 -12.96 -3.01
N ASN A 34 1.35 -12.01 -3.66
CA ASN A 34 1.90 -10.66 -3.78
C ASN A 34 0.86 -9.62 -3.41
N VAL A 35 1.33 -8.54 -2.81
CA VAL A 35 0.54 -7.34 -2.54
C VAL A 35 0.82 -6.33 -3.63
N THR A 36 -0.23 -5.79 -4.24
CA THR A 36 -0.12 -4.77 -5.28
C THR A 36 -0.95 -3.56 -4.88
N GLU A 37 -0.71 -2.44 -5.56
CA GLU A 37 -1.27 -1.14 -5.21
C GLU A 37 -2.12 -0.57 -6.34
N ARG A 38 -3.27 -0.02 -6.00
CA ARG A 38 -4.08 0.80 -6.90
C ARG A 38 -4.23 2.19 -6.31
N CYS A 39 -4.19 3.18 -7.16
CA CYS A 39 -4.15 4.58 -6.77
C CYS A 39 -5.30 5.34 -7.41
N ASN A 40 -5.94 6.20 -6.63
CA ASN A 40 -6.91 7.15 -7.16
C ASN A 40 -6.64 8.50 -6.54
N ASP A 41 -6.20 9.44 -7.36
CA ASP A 41 -5.85 10.78 -6.93
C ASP A 41 -6.86 11.76 -7.48
N GLN A 42 -7.25 12.73 -6.67
CA GLN A 42 -8.19 13.75 -7.10
C GLN A 42 -7.65 14.46 -8.33
N GLY A 43 -8.47 14.57 -9.37
CA GLY A 43 -8.06 15.19 -10.62
C GLY A 43 -7.48 14.21 -11.63
N SER A 44 -7.23 12.95 -11.23
CA SER A 44 -6.77 11.95 -12.17
C SER A 44 -7.96 11.26 -12.86
N PRO A 45 -7.72 10.53 -13.95
CA PRO A 45 -8.81 9.91 -14.70
C PRO A 45 -9.43 8.67 -14.05
N GLY A 46 -9.11 8.37 -12.82
CA GLY A 46 -9.67 7.21 -12.11
C GLY A 46 -8.57 6.39 -11.47
N TRP A 47 -8.79 5.08 -11.42
CA TRP A 47 -7.85 4.18 -10.77
C TRP A 47 -6.69 3.83 -11.69
N THR A 48 -5.49 3.89 -11.14
CA THR A 48 -4.26 3.51 -11.86
C THR A 48 -3.48 2.52 -11.01
N THR A 49 -2.57 1.79 -11.66
CA THR A 49 -1.70 0.85 -10.96
C THR A 49 -0.54 1.60 -10.34
N GLY A 50 -0.31 1.37 -9.04
CA GLY A 50 0.81 1.97 -8.35
C GLY A 50 2.09 1.17 -8.52
N GLN A 51 3.15 1.65 -7.91
CA GLN A 51 4.48 1.05 -8.04
C GLN A 51 4.72 -0.08 -7.05
N PHE A 52 3.94 -0.14 -5.97
CA PHE A 52 4.19 -1.10 -4.91
C PHE A 52 3.84 -2.52 -5.36
N LYS A 53 4.78 -3.43 -5.16
CA LYS A 53 4.55 -4.87 -5.33
C LYS A 53 5.55 -5.62 -4.46
N GLN A 54 5.05 -6.35 -3.47
CA GLN A 54 5.89 -7.09 -2.54
C GLN A 54 5.19 -8.40 -2.16
N PRO A 55 5.95 -9.42 -1.77
CA PRO A 55 5.33 -10.68 -1.32
C PRO A 55 4.44 -10.45 -0.10
N GLY A 56 3.31 -11.11 -0.07
CA GLY A 56 2.41 -11.06 1.07
C GLY A 56 1.13 -11.80 0.80
N SER A 57 0.70 -12.58 1.78
CA SER A 57 -0.61 -13.24 1.76
C SER A 57 -1.60 -12.51 2.66
N GLN A 58 -1.14 -11.54 3.44
CA GLN A 58 -1.96 -10.64 4.25
C GLN A 58 -1.38 -9.25 4.15
N VAL A 59 -2.22 -8.23 4.31
CA VAL A 59 -1.79 -6.86 4.18
C VAL A 59 -2.58 -5.96 5.13
N SER A 60 -1.90 -4.98 5.70
CA SER A 60 -2.51 -3.86 6.40
C SER A 60 -1.72 -2.60 6.07
N ALA A 61 -2.33 -1.44 6.29
CA ALA A 61 -1.70 -0.19 5.91
C ALA A 61 -2.15 0.94 6.80
N THR A 62 -1.30 1.95 6.92
CA THR A 62 -1.64 3.19 7.61
C THR A 62 -0.95 4.35 6.91
N VAL A 63 -1.45 5.56 7.16
CA VAL A 63 -0.93 6.77 6.53
C VAL A 63 -1.04 7.92 7.52
N TRP A 64 -0.10 8.85 7.42
CA TRP A 64 -0.22 10.13 8.13
C TRP A 64 0.41 11.22 7.29
N VAL A 65 0.03 12.45 7.57
CA VAL A 65 0.57 13.62 6.89
C VAL A 65 1.35 14.42 7.92
N ALA A 66 2.57 14.78 7.57
CA ALA A 66 3.43 15.60 8.40
C ALA A 66 3.86 16.84 7.63
N SER A 67 4.68 17.67 8.26
CA SER A 67 5.10 18.91 7.62
C SER A 67 5.91 18.67 6.33
N ASP A 68 6.57 17.52 6.22
CA ASP A 68 7.36 17.18 5.04
C ASP A 68 6.56 16.44 3.97
N GLY A 69 5.31 16.11 4.25
CA GLY A 69 4.45 15.43 3.27
C GLY A 69 3.80 14.18 3.83
N VAL A 70 3.54 13.25 2.93
CA VAL A 70 2.74 12.06 3.21
C VAL A 70 3.65 10.88 3.51
N HIS A 71 3.29 10.13 4.56
CA HIS A 71 4.00 8.93 4.97
C HIS A 71 3.04 7.75 4.94
N ILE A 72 3.40 6.69 4.22
CA ILE A 72 2.59 5.49 4.11
C ILE A 72 3.39 4.33 4.66
N ARG A 73 2.71 3.46 5.42
CA ARG A 73 3.29 2.21 5.88
C ARG A 73 2.40 1.06 5.45
N VAL A 74 2.99 0.06 4.81
CA VAL A 74 2.29 -1.14 4.38
C VAL A 74 2.99 -2.34 5.01
N TYR A 75 2.21 -3.16 5.69
CA TYR A 75 2.72 -4.34 6.40
C TYR A 75 2.25 -5.57 5.65
N CYS A 76 3.18 -6.35 5.15
CA CYS A 76 2.89 -7.55 4.37
C CYS A 76 3.36 -8.77 5.13
N THR A 77 2.46 -9.72 5.35
CA THR A 77 2.80 -10.97 6.02
C THR A 77 2.86 -12.08 5.00
N TYR A 78 3.95 -12.81 4.98
CA TYR A 78 4.16 -13.93 4.08
C TYR A 78 4.99 -14.98 4.80
N GLN A 79 4.45 -16.21 4.89
CA GLN A 79 5.16 -17.34 5.49
C GLN A 79 5.71 -16.99 6.88
N ASP A 80 4.79 -16.56 7.76
CA ASP A 80 5.07 -16.28 9.17
C ASP A 80 5.97 -15.07 9.41
N LYS A 81 6.23 -14.27 8.39
CA LYS A 81 7.06 -13.09 8.54
C LYS A 81 6.31 -11.85 8.06
N THR A 82 6.30 -10.82 8.89
CA THR A 82 5.74 -9.53 8.51
C THR A 82 6.86 -8.55 8.20
N THR A 83 6.78 -7.96 7.02
CA THR A 83 7.75 -6.96 6.57
C THR A 83 7.05 -5.61 6.48
N GLU A 84 7.70 -4.57 6.95
CA GLU A 84 7.21 -3.20 6.87
C GLU A 84 7.78 -2.51 5.64
N TRP A 85 6.91 -1.90 4.84
CA TRP A 85 7.32 -1.10 3.69
C TRP A 85 6.92 0.33 3.91
N CYS A 86 7.83 1.24 3.68
CA CYS A 86 7.69 2.65 4.00
C CYS A 86 7.77 3.48 2.72
N ASN A 87 6.80 4.39 2.56
CA ASN A 87 6.87 5.36 1.48
C ASN A 87 6.89 6.75 2.12
N ASP A 88 8.01 7.42 2.04
CA ASP A 88 8.22 8.74 2.63
C ASP A 88 8.60 9.73 1.54
N PRO A 89 8.34 11.04 1.75
CA PRO A 89 8.52 12.03 0.68
C PRO A 89 9.91 12.04 0.06
N SER A 90 10.96 11.79 0.84
CA SER A 90 12.33 11.92 0.33
C SER A 90 12.93 10.60 -0.15
N THR A 91 12.27 9.47 0.10
CA THR A 91 12.89 8.18 -0.17
C THR A 91 12.12 7.30 -1.15
N GLY A 92 10.80 7.52 -1.28
CA GLY A 92 9.95 6.54 -1.96
C GLY A 92 9.84 5.27 -1.14
N TRP A 93 9.60 4.13 -1.80
CA TRP A 93 9.40 2.87 -1.10
C TRP A 93 10.73 2.29 -0.63
N THR A 94 10.82 2.03 0.67
CA THR A 94 11.97 1.39 1.31
C THR A 94 11.48 0.40 2.35
N GLN A 95 12.33 -0.55 2.72
CA GLN A 95 11.99 -1.49 3.78
C GLN A 95 12.19 -0.82 5.13
N GLY A 96 11.23 -0.99 6.03
CA GLY A 96 11.29 -0.44 7.37
C GLY A 96 11.98 -1.38 8.35
N SER A 97 11.98 -0.95 9.61
CA SER A 97 12.70 -1.65 10.67
C SER A 97 11.82 -2.57 11.52
N TYR A 98 10.55 -2.69 11.19
CA TYR A 98 9.65 -3.53 11.98
C TYR A 98 10.10 -4.99 11.97
N THR A 99 10.07 -5.61 13.15
CA THR A 99 10.29 -7.04 13.29
C THR A 99 9.26 -7.60 14.27
N VAL A 100 8.96 -8.90 14.16
CA VAL A 100 7.93 -9.52 15.00
C VAL A 100 8.45 -9.96 16.35
N ASP A 101 9.72 -9.89 16.57
CA ASP A 101 10.30 -10.24 17.86
C ASP A 101 11.15 -9.08 18.38
#